data_011852e64eae03fae91ee96d38af37f1
#
_entry.id   011852e64eae03fae91ee96d38af37f1
#
_cell.length_a   1.000
_cell.length_b   1.000
_cell.length_c   1.000
_cell.angle_alpha   90.00
_cell.angle_beta   90.00
_cell.angle_gamma   90.00
#
_symmetry.space_group_name_H-M   'P 1'
#
loop_
_entity.id
_entity.type
_entity.pdbx_description
1 polymer ?
#
loop_
_entity_poly.entity_id
_entity_poly.type
_entity_poly.pdbx_seq_one_letter_code
_entity_poly.pdbx_strand_id
1 'polypeptide(L)'
;RQRQMCIRDSKTTASSKILENFVSPFNATITEKLLGNLIPIVGKANLDEFAMGSSNENSAFKKVHNPWDLNKVPGGSSGGSAASVSACEATLALGSDTGGSIRLPASFCGIVGMKPTYGRVSRYGLIAFASSLDQIGPFARTVEDAANLLEVISGHDAKDSTSLDLPVEHYAANLNNDIKGLKIGVIKELMTEGLSEDVAKAMQNAIEDYKKLGAEIVEISLPNLKHSIGIYYILATAECS
;
A
#
# COMPACT_ATOMS: atom_id res chain seq x y z
N ARG A 1 5.05 -11.16 -0.52
CA ARG A 1 5.21 -10.31 0.68
C ARG A 1 6.48 -9.50 0.62
N GLN A 2 6.51 -8.37 1.32
CA GLN A 2 7.73 -7.56 1.47
C GLN A 2 8.73 -8.21 2.45
N ARG A 3 10.02 -7.97 2.21
CA ARG A 3 11.12 -8.38 3.11
C ARG A 3 11.08 -7.72 4.50
N GLN A 4 10.11 -6.88 4.76
CA GLN A 4 9.86 -6.17 6.01
C GLN A 4 8.91 -6.94 6.95
N MET A 5 8.18 -7.92 6.44
CA MET A 5 7.20 -8.68 7.21
C MET A 5 7.77 -10.00 7.69
N CYS A 6 7.64 -10.28 9.00
CA CYS A 6 8.16 -11.48 9.63
C CYS A 6 7.45 -12.74 9.15
N ILE A 7 8.23 -13.70 8.68
CA ILE A 7 7.86 -15.09 8.44
C ILE A 7 8.88 -15.92 9.21
N ARG A 8 8.40 -16.78 10.12
CA ARG A 8 9.27 -17.64 10.93
C ARG A 8 10.26 -18.39 10.05
N ASP A 9 11.49 -18.53 10.53
CA ASP A 9 12.58 -19.27 9.90
C ASP A 9 12.96 -18.79 8.48
N SER A 10 12.60 -17.53 8.17
CA SER A 10 12.97 -16.92 6.90
C SER A 10 13.63 -15.54 7.09
N LYS A 11 14.56 -15.21 6.20
CA LYS A 11 15.24 -13.90 6.24
C LYS A 11 14.25 -12.76 6.10
N THR A 12 14.33 -11.80 7.03
CA THR A 12 13.51 -10.58 7.05
C THR A 12 14.43 -9.37 7.08
N THR A 13 14.87 -8.96 5.91
CA THR A 13 16.00 -8.02 5.76
C THR A 13 15.59 -6.55 5.72
N ALA A 14 14.31 -6.24 5.55
CA ALA A 14 13.83 -4.88 5.25
C ALA A 14 14.64 -4.18 4.14
N SER A 15 15.20 -4.95 3.20
CA SER A 15 16.11 -4.51 2.13
C SER A 15 17.37 -3.79 2.62
N SER A 16 17.81 -4.06 3.85
CA SER A 16 19.00 -3.52 4.50
C SER A 16 20.09 -4.57 4.69
N LYS A 17 21.34 -4.16 4.54
CA LYS A 17 22.51 -4.96 4.90
C LYS A 17 22.62 -5.19 6.40
N ILE A 18 22.10 -4.28 7.23
CA ILE A 18 22.07 -4.41 8.68
C ILE A 18 21.32 -5.68 9.10
N LEU A 19 20.23 -6.01 8.40
CA LEU A 19 19.40 -7.18 8.66
C LEU A 19 19.64 -8.33 7.67
N GLU A 20 20.73 -8.32 6.91
CA GLU A 20 21.00 -9.34 5.86
C GLU A 20 20.91 -10.79 6.37
N ASN A 21 21.32 -11.02 7.61
CA ASN A 21 21.32 -12.34 8.24
C ASN A 21 20.21 -12.53 9.27
N PHE A 22 19.32 -11.54 9.44
CA PHE A 22 18.23 -11.67 10.40
C PHE A 22 17.18 -12.69 9.90
N VAL A 23 17.00 -13.74 10.69
CA VAL A 23 15.96 -14.75 10.50
C VAL A 23 14.91 -14.55 11.57
N SER A 24 13.66 -14.36 11.16
CA SER A 24 12.58 -14.09 12.11
C SER A 24 12.25 -15.32 12.97
N PRO A 25 12.20 -15.19 14.31
CA PRO A 25 11.82 -16.29 15.21
C PRO A 25 10.30 -16.49 15.30
N PHE A 26 9.50 -15.64 14.67
CA PHE A 26 8.04 -15.70 14.73
C PHE A 26 7.40 -15.23 13.41
N ASN A 27 6.10 -15.49 13.28
CA ASN A 27 5.29 -14.98 12.18
C ASN A 27 4.62 -13.64 12.55
N ALA A 28 4.55 -12.73 11.60
CA ALA A 28 3.62 -11.60 11.68
C ALA A 28 2.17 -12.11 11.72
N THR A 29 1.26 -11.39 12.38
CA THR A 29 -0.16 -11.75 12.45
C THR A 29 -0.77 -11.97 11.06
N ILE A 30 -0.43 -11.13 10.10
CA ILE A 30 -0.87 -11.33 8.72
C ILE A 30 -0.31 -12.60 8.07
N THR A 31 0.87 -13.09 8.52
CA THR A 31 1.42 -14.38 8.08
C THR A 31 0.55 -15.51 8.58
N GLU A 32 0.20 -15.49 9.86
CA GLU A 32 -0.68 -16.49 10.46
C GLU A 32 -2.05 -16.51 9.78
N LYS A 33 -2.65 -15.33 9.53
CA LYS A 33 -3.94 -15.22 8.84
C LYS A 33 -3.91 -15.79 7.43
N LEU A 34 -2.86 -15.51 6.63
CA LEU A 34 -2.73 -16.08 5.28
C LEU A 34 -2.59 -17.61 5.32
N LEU A 35 -1.72 -18.12 6.18
CA LEU A 35 -1.50 -19.56 6.32
C LEU A 35 -2.74 -20.27 6.83
N GLY A 36 -3.46 -19.68 7.81
CA GLY A 36 -4.72 -20.20 8.32
C GLY A 36 -5.85 -20.25 7.29
N ASN A 37 -5.77 -19.41 6.26
CA ASN A 37 -6.68 -19.42 5.10
C ASN A 37 -6.10 -20.18 3.90
N LEU A 38 -5.08 -21.01 4.09
CA LEU A 38 -4.45 -21.85 3.05
C LEU A 38 -3.89 -21.05 1.87
N ILE A 39 -3.51 -19.78 2.08
CA ILE A 39 -2.91 -18.94 1.05
C ILE A 39 -1.38 -19.12 1.08
N PRO A 40 -0.79 -19.76 0.05
CA PRO A 40 0.63 -20.01 0.02
C PRO A 40 1.44 -18.72 -0.15
N ILE A 41 2.62 -18.69 0.49
CA ILE A 41 3.56 -17.58 0.34
C ILE A 41 4.68 -18.04 -0.58
N VAL A 42 4.70 -17.50 -1.81
CA VAL A 42 5.66 -17.90 -2.85
C VAL A 42 7.01 -17.19 -2.74
N GLY A 43 7.08 -16.08 -2.00
CA GLY A 43 8.33 -15.35 -1.84
C GLY A 43 8.19 -14.04 -1.07
N LYS A 44 9.32 -13.34 -0.89
CA LYS A 44 9.42 -12.01 -0.31
C LYS A 44 9.93 -11.02 -1.35
N ALA A 45 9.14 -9.98 -1.62
CA ALA A 45 9.47 -8.94 -2.57
C ALA A 45 10.46 -7.91 -2.01
N ASN A 46 11.24 -7.31 -2.88
CA ASN A 46 12.13 -6.21 -2.57
C ASN A 46 11.35 -4.91 -2.28
N LEU A 47 12.00 -3.99 -1.56
CA LEU A 47 11.43 -2.67 -1.21
C LEU A 47 12.56 -1.67 -1.03
N ASP A 48 12.25 -0.38 -0.87
CA ASP A 48 13.23 0.59 -0.37
C ASP A 48 13.64 0.22 1.06
N GLU A 49 14.90 0.47 1.41
CA GLU A 49 15.48 0.10 2.71
C GLU A 49 14.63 0.63 3.87
N PHE A 50 14.22 -0.24 4.79
CA PHE A 50 13.32 0.06 5.93
C PHE A 50 12.01 0.77 5.53
N ALA A 51 11.52 0.58 4.31
CA ALA A 51 10.39 1.27 3.72
C ALA A 51 10.58 2.80 3.54
N MET A 52 11.82 3.27 3.60
CA MET A 52 12.21 4.68 3.49
C MET A 52 12.56 5.02 2.04
N GLY A 53 11.55 5.32 1.25
CA GLY A 53 11.74 5.68 -0.15
C GLY A 53 10.43 5.70 -0.93
N SER A 54 10.52 6.16 -2.19
CA SER A 54 9.37 6.29 -3.07
C SER A 54 9.61 5.77 -4.50
N SER A 55 10.80 5.22 -4.78
CA SER A 55 11.17 4.77 -6.13
C SER A 55 11.58 3.30 -6.20
N ASN A 56 11.89 2.67 -5.07
CA ASN A 56 12.54 1.36 -4.94
C ASN A 56 14.00 1.33 -5.43
N GLU A 57 14.67 2.48 -5.42
CA GLU A 57 16.10 2.60 -5.73
C GLU A 57 17.01 2.48 -4.50
N ASN A 58 16.45 2.69 -3.30
CA ASN A 58 17.17 2.66 -2.02
C ASN A 58 17.39 1.26 -1.45
N SER A 59 17.08 0.20 -2.17
CA SER A 59 17.37 -1.15 -1.68
C SER A 59 18.88 -1.42 -1.62
N ALA A 60 19.36 -1.96 -0.50
CA ALA A 60 20.75 -2.37 -0.34
C ALA A 60 21.14 -3.61 -1.17
N PHE A 61 20.19 -4.27 -1.84
CA PHE A 61 20.44 -5.48 -2.62
C PHE A 61 20.34 -5.22 -4.12
N LYS A 62 19.19 -4.83 -4.63
CA LYS A 62 18.94 -4.57 -6.05
C LYS A 62 17.85 -3.53 -6.22
N LYS A 63 17.89 -2.79 -7.31
CA LYS A 63 16.77 -1.98 -7.78
C LYS A 63 15.67 -2.89 -8.33
N VAL A 64 14.43 -2.43 -8.26
CA VAL A 64 13.31 -3.02 -8.96
C VAL A 64 12.97 -2.13 -10.16
N HIS A 65 12.65 -2.73 -11.28
CA HIS A 65 12.25 -2.03 -12.49
C HIS A 65 10.75 -2.10 -12.69
N ASN A 66 10.19 -1.10 -13.34
CA ASN A 66 8.78 -1.11 -13.72
C ASN A 66 8.55 -2.13 -14.84
N PRO A 67 7.61 -3.08 -14.70
CA PRO A 67 7.36 -4.09 -15.73
C PRO A 67 6.91 -3.54 -17.09
N TRP A 68 6.33 -2.35 -17.11
CA TRP A 68 5.88 -1.70 -18.35
C TRP A 68 7.02 -1.01 -19.12
N ASP A 69 8.04 -0.53 -18.41
CA ASP A 69 9.26 0.06 -18.98
C ASP A 69 10.41 -0.14 -18.00
N LEU A 70 11.34 -1.01 -18.36
CA LEU A 70 12.48 -1.38 -17.52
C LEU A 70 13.46 -0.22 -17.24
N ASN A 71 13.32 0.90 -17.93
CA ASN A 71 14.09 2.14 -17.67
C ASN A 71 13.40 3.05 -16.65
N LYS A 72 12.21 2.69 -16.17
CA LYS A 72 11.42 3.45 -15.21
C LYS A 72 11.39 2.75 -13.85
N VAL A 73 11.16 3.55 -12.82
CA VAL A 73 10.95 3.06 -11.46
C VAL A 73 9.55 2.48 -11.29
N PRO A 74 9.37 1.45 -10.47
CA PRO A 74 8.04 0.90 -10.17
C PRO A 74 7.27 1.75 -9.15
N GLY A 75 7.89 2.80 -8.60
CA GLY A 75 7.45 3.46 -7.38
C GLY A 75 7.83 2.68 -6.13
N GLY A 76 7.70 3.31 -4.97
CA GLY A 76 8.09 2.73 -3.67
C GLY A 76 7.27 3.28 -2.50
N SER A 77 7.58 2.72 -1.35
CA SER A 77 8.63 1.76 -1.01
C SER A 77 8.28 0.31 -1.39
N SER A 78 7.02 -0.06 -1.62
CA SER A 78 6.58 -1.44 -1.95
C SER A 78 6.72 -1.79 -3.43
N GLY A 79 7.76 -1.29 -4.11
CA GLY A 79 7.93 -1.44 -5.57
C GLY A 79 8.02 -2.88 -6.04
N GLY A 80 8.73 -3.75 -5.32
CA GLY A 80 8.83 -5.17 -5.68
C GLY A 80 7.50 -5.92 -5.56
N SER A 81 6.67 -5.57 -4.58
CA SER A 81 5.32 -6.14 -4.45
C SER A 81 4.43 -5.72 -5.62
N ALA A 82 4.45 -4.44 -5.98
CA ALA A 82 3.67 -3.94 -7.12
C ALA A 82 4.15 -4.54 -8.45
N ALA A 83 5.48 -4.54 -8.67
CA ALA A 83 6.06 -5.11 -9.88
C ALA A 83 5.73 -6.60 -10.05
N SER A 84 5.80 -7.39 -8.98
CA SER A 84 5.50 -8.84 -9.07
C SER A 84 4.04 -9.13 -9.48
N VAL A 85 3.08 -8.32 -9.00
CA VAL A 85 1.67 -8.46 -9.40
C VAL A 85 1.46 -7.96 -10.83
N SER A 86 2.05 -6.83 -11.19
CA SER A 86 1.96 -6.26 -12.53
C SER A 86 2.59 -7.18 -13.60
N ALA A 87 3.72 -7.82 -13.28
CA ALA A 87 4.39 -8.78 -14.16
C ALA A 87 3.73 -10.18 -14.16
N CYS A 88 2.63 -10.38 -13.44
CA CYS A 88 1.97 -11.68 -13.28
C CYS A 88 2.86 -12.77 -12.63
N GLU A 89 3.92 -12.41 -11.91
CA GLU A 89 4.73 -13.34 -11.12
C GLU A 89 4.01 -13.81 -9.85
N ALA A 90 3.10 -12.99 -9.35
CA ALA A 90 2.22 -13.30 -8.24
C ALA A 90 0.81 -12.80 -8.53
N THR A 91 -0.21 -13.56 -8.09
CA THR A 91 -1.61 -13.14 -8.21
C THR A 91 -1.90 -11.96 -7.29
N LEU A 92 -1.37 -12.02 -6.07
CA LEU A 92 -1.59 -11.07 -4.98
C LEU A 92 -0.26 -10.74 -4.31
N ALA A 93 -0.15 -9.53 -3.76
CA ALA A 93 0.96 -9.20 -2.88
C ALA A 93 0.49 -8.32 -1.71
N LEU A 94 1.34 -8.22 -0.69
CA LEU A 94 1.16 -7.29 0.42
C LEU A 94 2.25 -6.23 0.39
N GLY A 95 1.90 -5.04 0.80
CA GLY A 95 2.80 -3.92 1.02
C GLY A 95 2.58 -3.24 2.35
N SER A 96 3.37 -2.21 2.63
CA SER A 96 3.15 -1.27 3.71
C SER A 96 3.09 0.16 3.15
N ASP A 97 2.28 1.00 3.78
CA ASP A 97 2.05 2.38 3.36
C ASP A 97 2.11 3.30 4.57
N THR A 98 3.05 4.21 4.57
CA THR A 98 3.24 5.25 5.58
C THR A 98 2.85 6.61 5.01
N GLY A 99 3.34 6.92 3.81
CA GLY A 99 3.08 8.17 3.09
C GLY A 99 2.71 7.96 1.62
N GLY A 100 2.27 6.75 1.22
CA GLY A 100 1.92 6.42 -0.18
C GLY A 100 2.55 5.13 -0.70
N SER A 101 3.28 4.39 0.14
CA SER A 101 4.15 3.28 -0.31
C SER A 101 3.43 2.02 -0.80
N ILE A 102 2.11 1.98 -0.80
CA ILE A 102 1.26 1.04 -1.55
C ILE A 102 0.65 1.75 -2.77
N ARG A 103 0.01 2.90 -2.55
CA ARG A 103 -0.78 3.61 -3.55
C ARG A 103 0.07 4.11 -4.72
N LEU A 104 1.25 4.66 -4.44
CA LEU A 104 2.17 5.14 -5.46
C LEU A 104 2.69 4.02 -6.38
N PRO A 105 3.30 2.94 -5.86
CA PRO A 105 3.77 1.87 -6.74
C PRO A 105 2.62 1.13 -7.45
N ALA A 106 1.42 1.05 -6.87
CA ALA A 106 0.25 0.53 -7.58
C ALA A 106 -0.10 1.39 -8.80
N SER A 107 -0.12 2.71 -8.64
CA SER A 107 -0.36 3.65 -9.73
C SER A 107 0.69 3.54 -10.84
N PHE A 108 1.99 3.47 -10.48
CA PHE A 108 3.09 3.38 -11.44
C PHE A 108 3.12 2.04 -12.19
N CYS A 109 2.69 0.96 -11.54
CA CYS A 109 2.66 -0.38 -12.13
C CYS A 109 1.29 -0.74 -12.75
N GLY A 110 0.29 0.14 -12.74
CA GLY A 110 -1.01 -0.07 -13.37
C GLY A 110 -1.83 -1.18 -12.73
N ILE A 111 -1.82 -1.29 -11.39
CA ILE A 111 -2.56 -2.29 -10.60
C ILE A 111 -3.35 -1.63 -9.48
N VAL A 112 -4.17 -2.42 -8.79
CA VAL A 112 -4.89 -1.98 -7.59
C VAL A 112 -3.99 -2.12 -6.37
N GLY A 113 -3.82 -1.02 -5.61
CA GLY A 113 -3.16 -1.01 -4.31
C GLY A 113 -4.01 -0.26 -3.30
N MET A 114 -4.33 -0.89 -2.18
CA MET A 114 -5.22 -0.32 -1.17
C MET A 114 -4.50 -0.15 0.17
N LYS A 115 -4.50 1.09 0.67
CA LYS A 115 -4.15 1.37 2.06
C LYS A 115 -5.45 1.38 2.89
N PRO A 116 -5.69 0.40 3.73
CA PRO A 116 -6.88 0.40 4.57
C PRO A 116 -6.83 1.48 5.65
N THR A 117 -7.93 1.69 6.34
CA THR A 117 -8.00 2.54 7.53
C THR A 117 -6.98 2.07 8.57
N TYR A 118 -6.29 3.02 9.21
CA TYR A 118 -5.31 2.75 10.26
C TYR A 118 -5.90 1.88 11.37
N GLY A 119 -5.15 0.87 11.80
CA GLY A 119 -5.58 -0.10 12.81
C GLY A 119 -6.51 -1.20 12.28
N ARG A 120 -6.87 -1.20 11.00
CA ARG A 120 -7.73 -2.25 10.43
C ARG A 120 -7.01 -3.56 10.20
N VAL A 121 -5.71 -3.52 9.92
CA VAL A 121 -4.82 -4.66 9.74
C VAL A 121 -3.71 -4.57 10.77
N SER A 122 -3.48 -5.64 11.52
CA SER A 122 -2.42 -5.71 12.53
C SER A 122 -1.05 -5.47 11.92
N ARG A 123 -0.22 -4.70 12.62
CA ARG A 123 1.18 -4.44 12.29
C ARG A 123 2.15 -5.33 13.06
N TYR A 124 1.65 -6.22 13.93
CA TYR A 124 2.51 -7.13 14.68
C TYR A 124 3.36 -7.98 13.73
N GLY A 125 4.69 -7.87 13.87
CA GLY A 125 5.67 -8.53 13.00
C GLY A 125 5.98 -7.79 11.70
N LEU A 126 5.54 -6.53 11.54
CA LEU A 126 6.05 -5.59 10.55
C LEU A 126 7.23 -4.83 11.17
N ILE A 127 8.35 -4.72 10.45
CA ILE A 127 9.42 -3.79 10.83
C ILE A 127 8.91 -2.38 10.55
N ALA A 128 8.78 -1.57 11.60
CA ALA A 128 8.17 -0.25 11.51
C ALA A 128 9.07 0.76 10.77
N PHE A 129 8.44 1.73 10.10
CA PHE A 129 9.05 2.97 9.68
C PHE A 129 8.54 4.13 10.57
N ALA A 130 7.24 4.42 10.52
CA ALA A 130 6.59 5.39 11.38
C ALA A 130 5.31 4.77 11.94
N SER A 131 5.36 4.33 13.19
CA SER A 131 4.32 3.50 13.81
C SER A 131 2.95 4.18 13.87
N SER A 132 2.90 5.51 13.95
CA SER A 132 1.64 6.26 13.94
C SER A 132 1.00 6.38 12.53
N LEU A 133 1.72 5.98 11.48
CA LEU A 133 1.28 6.13 10.08
C LEU A 133 1.25 4.82 9.32
N ASP A 134 2.12 3.86 9.67
CA ASP A 134 2.28 2.60 8.95
C ASP A 134 1.00 1.79 8.88
N GLN A 135 0.67 1.29 7.70
CA GLN A 135 -0.43 0.36 7.50
C GLN A 135 -0.09 -0.67 6.43
N ILE A 136 -0.41 -1.94 6.70
CA ILE A 136 -0.30 -3.02 5.72
C ILE A 136 -1.54 -3.04 4.84
N GLY A 137 -1.36 -3.33 3.55
CA GLY A 137 -2.47 -3.47 2.63
C GLY A 137 -2.16 -4.31 1.40
N PRO A 138 -3.20 -4.66 0.62
CA PRO A 138 -3.10 -5.54 -0.53
C PRO A 138 -2.68 -4.83 -1.81
N PHE A 139 -2.02 -5.61 -2.69
CA PHE A 139 -1.91 -5.37 -4.12
C PHE A 139 -2.60 -6.50 -4.87
N ALA A 140 -3.35 -6.15 -5.92
CA ALA A 140 -4.05 -7.08 -6.79
C ALA A 140 -4.22 -6.47 -8.19
N ARG A 141 -4.66 -7.27 -9.17
CA ARG A 141 -5.00 -6.78 -10.50
C ARG A 141 -6.44 -6.28 -10.60
N THR A 142 -7.31 -6.76 -9.71
CA THR A 142 -8.71 -6.35 -9.65
C THR A 142 -9.07 -5.79 -8.28
N VAL A 143 -10.13 -4.98 -8.23
CA VAL A 143 -10.67 -4.45 -6.96
C VAL A 143 -11.22 -5.59 -6.11
N GLU A 144 -11.87 -6.57 -6.72
CA GLU A 144 -12.43 -7.74 -6.04
C GLU A 144 -11.33 -8.56 -5.34
N ASP A 145 -10.23 -8.85 -6.03
CA ASP A 145 -9.09 -9.57 -5.43
C ASP A 145 -8.45 -8.79 -4.28
N ALA A 146 -8.34 -7.46 -4.42
CA ALA A 146 -7.84 -6.60 -3.34
C ALA A 146 -8.78 -6.63 -2.13
N ALA A 147 -10.10 -6.60 -2.35
CA ALA A 147 -11.11 -6.70 -1.30
C ALA A 147 -11.07 -8.04 -0.59
N ASN A 148 -10.99 -9.16 -1.34
CA ASN A 148 -10.86 -10.51 -0.79
C ASN A 148 -9.60 -10.66 0.07
N LEU A 149 -8.45 -10.16 -0.40
CA LEU A 149 -7.21 -10.21 0.37
C LEU A 149 -7.29 -9.33 1.62
N LEU A 150 -7.90 -8.15 1.50
CA LEU A 150 -8.11 -7.27 2.66
C LEU A 150 -8.98 -7.93 3.72
N GLU A 151 -10.04 -8.62 3.34
CA GLU A 151 -10.92 -9.36 4.26
C GLU A 151 -10.12 -10.39 5.06
N VAL A 152 -9.28 -11.18 4.38
CA VAL A 152 -8.42 -12.19 5.02
C VAL A 152 -7.45 -11.60 6.05
N ILE A 153 -6.82 -10.45 5.75
CA ILE A 153 -5.77 -9.88 6.61
C ILE A 153 -6.31 -8.94 7.69
N SER A 154 -7.58 -8.49 7.59
CA SER A 154 -8.23 -7.56 8.53
C SER A 154 -8.61 -8.22 9.86
N GLY A 155 -8.91 -7.37 10.84
CA GLY A 155 -9.50 -7.74 12.13
C GLY A 155 -8.57 -7.50 13.31
N HIS A 156 -9.16 -7.55 14.51
CA HIS A 156 -8.49 -7.26 15.77
C HIS A 156 -7.33 -8.19 16.07
N ASP A 157 -6.28 -7.62 16.66
CA ASP A 157 -5.12 -8.34 17.17
C ASP A 157 -4.64 -7.73 18.49
N ALA A 158 -4.77 -8.47 19.59
CA ALA A 158 -4.31 -8.03 20.90
C ALA A 158 -2.79 -7.80 21.01
N LYS A 159 -2.01 -8.24 20.01
CA LYS A 159 -0.55 -8.00 19.94
C LYS A 159 -0.19 -6.64 19.31
N ASP A 160 -1.16 -5.94 18.74
CA ASP A 160 -1.00 -4.58 18.21
C ASP A 160 -1.98 -3.65 18.92
N SER A 161 -1.45 -2.82 19.82
CA SER A 161 -2.26 -1.91 20.65
C SER A 161 -3.07 -0.88 19.85
N THR A 162 -2.75 -0.70 18.56
CA THR A 162 -3.49 0.21 17.66
C THR A 162 -4.53 -0.53 16.82
N SER A 163 -4.61 -1.86 16.94
CA SER A 163 -5.59 -2.66 16.22
C SER A 163 -7.01 -2.37 16.69
N LEU A 164 -7.89 -2.01 15.76
CA LEU A 164 -9.28 -1.69 16.06
C LEU A 164 -10.08 -2.96 16.33
N ASP A 165 -10.80 -2.99 17.46
CA ASP A 165 -11.74 -4.07 17.79
C ASP A 165 -13.07 -3.82 17.08
N LEU A 166 -13.08 -4.08 15.80
CA LEU A 166 -14.25 -3.95 14.93
C LEU A 166 -14.42 -5.22 14.08
N PRO A 167 -15.66 -5.64 13.83
CA PRO A 167 -15.92 -6.80 12.98
C PRO A 167 -15.30 -6.62 11.59
N VAL A 168 -14.89 -7.72 10.99
CA VAL A 168 -14.46 -7.71 9.59
C VAL A 168 -15.70 -7.79 8.71
N GLU A 169 -15.84 -6.81 7.83
CA GLU A 169 -16.92 -6.80 6.85
C GLU A 169 -16.56 -7.66 5.62
N HIS A 170 -17.57 -8.14 4.92
CA HIS A 170 -17.42 -8.83 3.65
C HIS A 170 -17.21 -7.82 2.51
N TYR A 171 -15.97 -7.31 2.38
CA TYR A 171 -15.67 -6.22 1.45
C TYR A 171 -15.98 -6.57 0.01
N ALA A 172 -15.61 -7.78 -0.44
CA ALA A 172 -15.87 -8.22 -1.82
C ALA A 172 -17.37 -8.38 -2.10
N ALA A 173 -18.14 -8.91 -1.14
CA ALA A 173 -19.58 -9.05 -1.28
C ALA A 173 -20.33 -7.72 -1.32
N ASN A 174 -19.75 -6.67 -0.74
CA ASN A 174 -20.31 -5.31 -0.72
C ASN A 174 -19.93 -4.47 -1.95
N LEU A 175 -19.11 -5.00 -2.86
CA LEU A 175 -18.82 -4.34 -4.12
C LEU A 175 -20.09 -4.30 -4.99
N ASN A 176 -20.50 -3.11 -5.37
CA ASN A 176 -21.59 -2.89 -6.29
C ASN A 176 -21.19 -1.83 -7.32
N ASN A 177 -21.89 -1.77 -8.43
CA ASN A 177 -21.62 -0.83 -9.51
C ASN A 177 -22.55 0.41 -9.46
N ASP A 178 -23.37 0.55 -8.42
CA ASP A 178 -24.27 1.68 -8.26
C ASP A 178 -23.62 2.76 -7.41
N ILE A 179 -23.23 3.86 -8.06
CA ILE A 179 -22.66 5.05 -7.42
C ILE A 179 -23.55 6.27 -7.58
N LYS A 180 -24.80 6.08 -8.01
CA LYS A 180 -25.75 7.18 -8.19
C LYS A 180 -25.98 7.91 -6.89
N GLY A 181 -25.74 9.21 -6.93
CA GLY A 181 -25.88 10.10 -5.77
C GLY A 181 -24.70 10.05 -4.79
N LEU A 182 -23.67 9.23 -5.05
CA LEU A 182 -22.43 9.26 -4.27
C LEU A 182 -21.74 10.61 -4.47
N LYS A 183 -21.37 11.28 -3.37
CA LYS A 183 -20.61 12.54 -3.42
C LYS A 183 -19.10 12.24 -3.48
N ILE A 184 -18.45 12.74 -4.53
CA ILE A 184 -17.02 12.61 -4.74
C ILE A 184 -16.38 13.99 -4.66
N GLY A 185 -15.54 14.20 -3.63
CA GLY A 185 -14.81 15.45 -3.44
C GLY A 185 -13.58 15.52 -4.35
N VAL A 186 -13.46 16.61 -5.10
CA VAL A 186 -12.24 16.93 -5.86
C VAL A 186 -11.51 18.05 -5.14
N ILE A 187 -10.26 17.76 -4.72
CA ILE A 187 -9.45 18.70 -3.94
C ILE A 187 -8.80 19.70 -4.92
N LYS A 188 -9.23 20.95 -4.87
CA LYS A 188 -8.77 21.99 -5.80
C LYS A 188 -7.26 22.25 -5.71
N GLU A 189 -6.67 22.14 -4.51
CA GLU A 189 -5.23 22.34 -4.29
C GLU A 189 -4.35 21.29 -4.98
N LEU A 190 -4.91 20.13 -5.34
CA LEU A 190 -4.19 19.07 -6.05
C LEU A 190 -4.37 19.12 -7.57
N MET A 191 -5.29 19.96 -8.07
CA MET A 191 -5.58 20.13 -9.50
C MET A 191 -4.89 21.37 -10.07
N THR A 192 -3.72 21.72 -9.58
CA THR A 192 -2.95 22.93 -9.92
C THR A 192 -1.66 22.60 -10.64
N GLU A 193 -0.75 23.58 -10.70
CA GLU A 193 0.58 23.46 -11.30
C GLU A 193 1.37 22.27 -10.71
N GLY A 194 2.10 21.56 -11.55
CA GLY A 194 2.93 20.40 -11.17
C GLY A 194 2.38 19.05 -11.65
N LEU A 195 1.13 18.97 -12.12
CA LEU A 195 0.65 17.78 -12.83
C LEU A 195 1.14 17.79 -14.28
N SER A 196 1.61 16.62 -14.77
CA SER A 196 1.81 16.46 -16.20
C SER A 196 0.46 16.49 -16.92
N GLU A 197 0.47 16.92 -18.19
CA GLU A 197 -0.75 17.02 -19.01
C GLU A 197 -1.50 15.67 -19.09
N ASP A 198 -0.75 14.56 -19.21
CA ASP A 198 -1.33 13.21 -19.27
C ASP A 198 -2.04 12.82 -17.98
N VAL A 199 -1.45 13.14 -16.81
CA VAL A 199 -2.06 12.87 -15.51
C VAL A 199 -3.29 13.77 -15.31
N ALA A 200 -3.21 15.04 -15.63
CA ALA A 200 -4.34 15.96 -15.55
C ALA A 200 -5.51 15.49 -16.42
N LYS A 201 -5.24 15.05 -17.64
CA LYS A 201 -6.24 14.50 -18.57
C LYS A 201 -6.86 13.20 -18.05
N ALA A 202 -6.04 12.30 -17.50
CA ALA A 202 -6.55 11.05 -16.91
C ALA A 202 -7.48 11.32 -15.71
N MET A 203 -7.13 12.26 -14.85
CA MET A 203 -7.97 12.68 -13.72
C MET A 203 -9.28 13.32 -14.20
N GLN A 204 -9.23 14.19 -15.21
CA GLN A 204 -10.42 14.79 -15.78
C GLN A 204 -11.35 13.75 -16.40
N ASN A 205 -10.82 12.79 -17.14
CA ASN A 205 -11.59 11.68 -17.71
C ASN A 205 -12.29 10.86 -16.61
N ALA A 206 -11.57 10.51 -15.53
CA ALA A 206 -12.14 9.79 -14.40
C ALA A 206 -13.29 10.57 -13.74
N ILE A 207 -13.14 11.90 -13.55
CA ILE A 207 -14.19 12.76 -13.00
C ILE A 207 -15.44 12.74 -13.91
N GLU A 208 -15.25 12.85 -15.23
CA GLU A 208 -16.36 12.79 -16.18
C GLU A 208 -17.06 11.42 -16.20
N ASP A 209 -16.30 10.34 -16.07
CA ASP A 209 -16.86 8.99 -16.02
C ASP A 209 -17.68 8.76 -14.74
N TYR A 210 -17.22 9.25 -13.58
CA TYR A 210 -18.02 9.22 -12.35
C TYR A 210 -19.32 10.04 -12.47
N LYS A 211 -19.28 11.21 -13.12
CA LYS A 211 -20.51 11.99 -13.40
C LYS A 211 -21.49 11.22 -14.28
N LYS A 212 -21.01 10.57 -15.37
CA LYS A 212 -21.85 9.74 -16.25
C LYS A 212 -22.51 8.58 -15.50
N LEU A 213 -21.81 8.01 -14.52
CA LEU A 213 -22.32 6.95 -13.65
C LEU A 213 -23.28 7.48 -12.56
N GLY A 214 -23.52 8.78 -12.50
CA GLY A 214 -24.50 9.40 -11.61
C GLY A 214 -23.96 9.89 -10.27
N ALA A 215 -22.63 9.92 -10.07
CA ALA A 215 -22.04 10.53 -8.89
C ALA A 215 -22.12 12.07 -8.94
N GLU A 216 -22.25 12.70 -7.77
CA GLU A 216 -22.16 14.13 -7.58
C GLU A 216 -20.72 14.55 -7.32
N ILE A 217 -20.13 15.35 -8.21
CA ILE A 217 -18.78 15.87 -8.03
C ILE A 217 -18.83 17.18 -7.24
N VAL A 218 -18.14 17.23 -6.11
CA VAL A 218 -18.08 18.39 -5.23
C VAL A 218 -16.64 18.90 -5.15
N GLU A 219 -16.41 20.16 -5.49
CA GLU A 219 -15.11 20.78 -5.25
C GLU A 219 -14.93 21.03 -3.75
N ILE A 220 -13.81 20.58 -3.20
CA ILE A 220 -13.45 20.79 -1.79
C ILE A 220 -12.10 21.47 -1.68
N SER A 221 -11.86 22.15 -0.57
CA SER A 221 -10.60 22.83 -0.25
C SER A 221 -10.01 22.27 1.03
N LEU A 222 -8.71 21.90 0.96
CA LEU A 222 -7.91 21.48 2.10
C LEU A 222 -6.69 22.40 2.27
N PRO A 223 -6.86 23.62 2.83
CA PRO A 223 -5.82 24.66 2.83
C PRO A 223 -4.56 24.26 3.60
N ASN A 224 -4.66 23.31 4.54
CA ASN A 224 -3.51 22.79 5.30
C ASN A 224 -2.72 21.72 4.56
N LEU A 225 -3.17 21.27 3.38
CA LEU A 225 -2.50 20.23 2.59
C LEU A 225 -1.05 20.60 2.23
N LYS A 226 -0.77 21.90 2.04
CA LYS A 226 0.59 22.43 1.79
C LYS A 226 1.61 22.10 2.88
N HIS A 227 1.17 21.76 4.09
CA HIS A 227 2.04 21.42 5.22
C HIS A 227 2.25 19.90 5.35
N SER A 228 1.50 19.07 4.63
CA SER A 228 1.47 17.61 4.80
C SER A 228 2.84 16.96 4.63
N ILE A 229 3.61 17.37 3.64
CA ILE A 229 4.95 16.82 3.37
C ILE A 229 5.91 17.16 4.52
N GLY A 230 5.92 18.42 4.98
CA GLY A 230 6.78 18.84 6.10
C GLY A 230 6.42 18.10 7.39
N ILE A 231 5.13 17.97 7.70
CA ILE A 231 4.64 17.24 8.87
C ILE A 231 5.05 15.76 8.77
N TYR A 232 4.87 15.14 7.61
CA TYR A 232 5.25 13.75 7.38
C TYR A 232 6.74 13.53 7.69
N TYR A 233 7.64 14.35 7.17
CA TYR A 233 9.08 14.19 7.43
C TYR A 233 9.45 14.37 8.88
N ILE A 234 8.83 15.31 9.59
CA ILE A 234 9.08 15.51 11.03
C ILE A 234 8.63 14.28 11.83
N LEU A 235 7.42 13.78 11.60
CA LEU A 235 6.90 12.61 12.31
C LEU A 235 7.68 11.35 11.98
N ALA A 236 7.89 11.07 10.70
CA ALA A 236 8.55 9.86 10.26
C ALA A 236 9.99 9.76 10.75
N THR A 237 10.76 10.85 10.69
CA THR A 237 12.16 10.86 11.20
C THR A 237 12.23 10.78 12.72
N ALA A 238 11.27 11.36 13.44
CA ALA A 238 11.23 11.26 14.89
C ALA A 238 10.85 9.84 15.38
N GLU A 239 9.99 9.14 14.66
CA GLU A 239 9.53 7.81 15.07
C GLU A 239 10.50 6.68 14.65
N CYS A 240 11.31 6.87 13.62
CA CYS A 240 12.29 5.87 13.17
C CYS A 240 13.67 5.99 13.82
N SER A 241 13.92 7.00 14.67
CA SER A 241 15.19 7.26 15.34
C SER A 241 15.47 6.39 16.57
#